data_4786267391b815362f530d7084fc3305
#
_entry.id   4786267391b815362f530d7084fc3305
#
_cell.length_a   1.000
_cell.length_b   1.000
_cell.length_c   1.000
_cell.angle_alpha   90.00
_cell.angle_beta   90.00
_cell.angle_gamma   90.00
#
_symmetry.space_group_name_H-M   'P 1'
#
loop_
_entity.id
_entity.type
_entity.pdbx_description
1 polymer ?
#
loop_
_entity_poly.entity_id
_entity_poly.type
_entity_poly.pdbx_seq_one_letter_code
_entity_poly.pdbx_strand_id
1 'polypeptide(L)'
;MAVDNLNVLRDGYQAFASGNMARLGELLADDIVWHTPGDNPLSGDYRGKDAVLTLFGRLFEETGGTFRADVHDLLANDDHGIGLVTVTARRGDRTLTVNDVNVFHLRDGKVAECWIASTDQQTEDKFWA
;
A
#
# COMPACT_ATOMS: atom_id res chain seq x y z
N MET A 1 -3.57 -4.40 -20.62
CA MET A 1 -4.10 -5.79 -20.54
C MET A 1 -4.17 -6.23 -19.10
N ALA A 2 -5.15 -7.04 -18.74
CA ALA A 2 -5.32 -7.54 -17.37
C ALA A 2 -4.08 -8.27 -16.84
N VAL A 3 -3.44 -9.09 -17.66
CA VAL A 3 -2.21 -9.82 -17.29
C VAL A 3 -1.07 -8.87 -16.98
N ASP A 4 -0.93 -7.80 -17.76
CA ASP A 4 0.11 -6.80 -17.54
C ASP A 4 -0.13 -6.03 -16.24
N ASN A 5 -1.39 -5.69 -15.95
CA ASN A 5 -1.77 -5.03 -14.70
C ASN A 5 -1.53 -5.93 -13.49
N LEU A 6 -1.80 -7.22 -13.61
CA LEU A 6 -1.49 -8.17 -12.55
C LEU A 6 0.02 -8.20 -12.26
N ASN A 7 0.84 -8.19 -13.30
CA ASN A 7 2.30 -8.17 -13.16
C ASN A 7 2.78 -6.86 -12.53
N VAL A 8 2.19 -5.72 -12.90
CA VAL A 8 2.51 -4.42 -12.29
C VAL A 8 2.26 -4.47 -10.78
N LEU A 9 1.11 -5.00 -10.36
CA LEU A 9 0.79 -5.11 -8.93
C LEU A 9 1.75 -6.07 -8.21
N ARG A 10 2.03 -7.22 -8.83
CA ARG A 10 2.97 -8.20 -8.24
C ARG A 10 4.36 -7.57 -8.05
N ASP A 11 4.85 -6.89 -9.07
CA ASP A 11 6.15 -6.20 -9.02
C ASP A 11 6.14 -5.10 -7.96
N GLY A 12 5.03 -4.38 -7.82
CA GLY A 12 4.88 -3.33 -6.82
C GLY A 12 4.99 -3.86 -5.39
N TYR A 13 4.29 -4.95 -5.09
CA TYR A 13 4.37 -5.55 -3.77
C TYR A 13 5.76 -6.13 -3.49
N GLN A 14 6.41 -6.73 -4.48
CA GLN A 14 7.77 -7.23 -4.33
C GLN A 14 8.77 -6.09 -4.08
N ALA A 15 8.64 -5.00 -4.81
CA ALA A 15 9.49 -3.83 -4.62
C ALA A 15 9.29 -3.22 -3.24
N PHE A 16 8.04 -3.13 -2.79
CA PHE A 16 7.74 -2.66 -1.44
C PHE A 16 8.37 -3.56 -0.37
N ALA A 17 8.23 -4.87 -0.51
CA ALA A 17 8.78 -5.84 0.45
C ALA A 17 10.30 -5.76 0.54
N SER A 18 10.98 -5.45 -0.56
CA SER A 18 12.45 -5.34 -0.60
C SER A 18 12.95 -3.92 -0.33
N GLY A 19 12.06 -2.96 -0.10
CA GLY A 19 12.43 -1.56 0.11
C GLY A 19 12.98 -0.88 -1.14
N ASN A 20 12.64 -1.39 -2.33
CA ASN A 20 13.14 -0.85 -3.59
C ASN A 20 12.29 0.33 -4.05
N MET A 21 12.56 1.51 -3.49
CA MET A 21 11.81 2.73 -3.77
C MET A 21 11.97 3.21 -5.21
N ALA A 22 13.13 2.96 -5.83
CA ALA A 22 13.35 3.31 -7.23
C ALA A 22 12.38 2.54 -8.14
N ARG A 23 12.24 1.22 -7.92
CA ARG A 23 11.31 0.40 -8.69
C ARG A 23 9.85 0.80 -8.43
N LEU A 24 9.49 1.08 -7.18
CA LEU A 24 8.16 1.60 -6.85
C LEU A 24 7.87 2.88 -7.64
N GLY A 25 8.82 3.81 -7.67
CA GLY A 25 8.68 5.04 -8.43
C GLY A 25 8.39 4.82 -9.91
N GLU A 26 8.95 3.76 -10.50
CA GLU A 26 8.67 3.42 -11.91
C GLU A 26 7.25 2.88 -12.11
N LEU A 27 6.68 2.22 -11.11
CA LEU A 27 5.36 1.57 -11.19
C LEU A 27 4.21 2.48 -10.82
N LEU A 28 4.49 3.63 -10.20
CA LEU A 28 3.47 4.60 -9.79
C LEU A 28 3.36 5.72 -10.81
N ALA A 29 2.13 6.15 -11.10
CA ALA A 29 1.91 7.33 -11.94
C ALA A 29 2.42 8.59 -11.20
N ASP A 30 2.90 9.58 -11.95
CA ASP A 30 3.40 10.83 -11.34
C ASP A 30 2.31 11.55 -10.54
N ASP A 31 1.06 11.47 -10.99
CA ASP A 31 -0.10 12.10 -10.37
C ASP A 31 -0.92 11.15 -9.49
N ILE A 32 -0.30 10.07 -9.02
CA ILE A 32 -0.99 9.08 -8.18
C ILE A 32 -1.66 9.72 -6.96
N VAL A 33 -2.81 9.18 -6.56
CA VAL A 33 -3.48 9.52 -5.31
C VAL A 33 -3.62 8.23 -4.48
N TRP A 34 -3.16 8.30 -3.25
CA TRP A 34 -3.19 7.17 -2.31
C TRP A 34 -4.06 7.55 -1.12
N HIS A 35 -5.17 6.82 -0.95
CA HIS A 35 -6.13 7.09 0.13
C HIS A 35 -5.89 6.16 1.30
N THR A 36 -5.38 6.71 2.39
CA THR A 36 -5.16 5.97 3.63
C THR A 36 -6.34 6.22 4.58
N PRO A 37 -7.07 5.16 4.96
CA PRO A 37 -8.30 5.30 5.73
C PRO A 37 -8.04 5.54 7.21
N GLY A 38 -9.13 5.79 7.92
CA GLY A 38 -9.12 5.84 9.37
C GLY A 38 -8.94 7.23 9.95
N ASP A 39 -8.64 7.24 11.24
CA ASP A 39 -8.42 8.46 12.03
C ASP A 39 -7.16 8.27 12.87
N ASN A 40 -6.01 8.43 12.24
CA ASN A 40 -4.69 8.29 12.86
C ASN A 40 -3.70 9.20 12.13
N PRO A 41 -2.46 9.35 12.63
CA PRO A 41 -1.48 10.27 12.01
C PRO A 41 -1.13 9.98 10.57
N LEU A 42 -1.38 8.76 10.08
CA LEU A 42 -1.11 8.39 8.68
C LEU A 42 -2.32 8.53 7.77
N SER A 43 -3.52 8.77 8.34
CA SER A 43 -4.75 8.88 7.55
C SER A 43 -4.72 10.10 6.64
N GLY A 44 -5.38 10.00 5.49
CA GLY A 44 -5.54 11.10 4.54
C GLY A 44 -5.24 10.69 3.11
N ASP A 45 -5.31 11.68 2.23
CA ASP A 45 -5.02 11.53 0.81
C ASP A 45 -3.61 12.02 0.53
N TYR A 46 -2.81 11.13 -0.05
CA TYR A 46 -1.44 11.45 -0.47
C TYR A 46 -1.44 11.64 -1.97
N ARG A 47 -1.08 12.84 -2.42
CA ARG A 47 -1.16 13.23 -3.83
C ARG A 47 0.24 13.39 -4.41
N GLY A 48 0.50 12.69 -5.50
CA GLY A 48 1.77 12.71 -6.20
C GLY A 48 2.72 11.60 -5.72
N LYS A 49 3.60 11.21 -6.62
CA LYS A 49 4.52 10.10 -6.40
C LYS A 49 5.41 10.32 -5.16
N ASP A 50 5.94 11.53 -4.98
CA ASP A 50 6.86 11.81 -3.87
C ASP A 50 6.18 11.69 -2.52
N ALA A 51 4.93 12.17 -2.41
CA ALA A 51 4.16 12.05 -1.17
C ALA A 51 3.87 10.59 -0.84
N VAL A 52 3.55 9.78 -1.84
CA VAL A 52 3.26 8.35 -1.65
C VAL A 52 4.52 7.59 -1.24
N LEU A 53 5.65 7.85 -1.89
CA LEU A 53 6.91 7.21 -1.52
C LEU A 53 7.36 7.62 -0.12
N THR A 54 7.12 8.86 0.27
CA THR A 54 7.39 9.33 1.64
C THR A 54 6.53 8.59 2.65
N LEU A 55 5.23 8.38 2.34
CA LEU A 55 4.36 7.57 3.20
C LEU A 55 4.91 6.16 3.38
N PHE A 56 5.34 5.51 2.29
CA PHE A 56 5.90 4.16 2.37
C PHE A 56 7.15 4.13 3.27
N GLY A 57 8.01 5.14 3.17
CA GLY A 57 9.18 5.27 4.04
C GLY A 57 8.79 5.39 5.51
N ARG A 58 7.72 6.15 5.81
CA ARG A 58 7.21 6.29 7.18
C ARG A 58 6.71 4.98 7.77
N LEU A 59 6.06 4.14 6.94
CA LEU A 59 5.59 2.83 7.41
C LEU A 59 6.75 1.99 7.96
N PHE A 60 7.89 1.99 7.29
CA PHE A 60 9.08 1.28 7.74
C PHE A 60 9.75 1.99 8.91
N GLU A 61 9.88 3.30 8.84
CA GLU A 61 10.56 4.09 9.87
C GLU A 61 9.84 4.01 11.22
N GLU A 62 8.52 4.19 11.22
CA GLU A 62 7.73 4.20 12.46
C GLU A 62 7.57 2.82 13.08
N THR A 63 7.88 1.76 12.34
CA THR A 63 7.79 0.37 12.82
C THR A 63 9.16 -0.28 13.02
N GLY A 64 10.24 0.51 12.92
CA GLY A 64 11.60 -0.04 13.03
C GLY A 64 11.90 -1.10 11.97
N GLY A 65 11.32 -0.96 10.79
CA GLY A 65 11.50 -1.89 9.69
C GLY A 65 10.66 -3.16 9.77
N THR A 66 9.71 -3.23 10.71
CA THR A 66 8.91 -4.45 10.90
C THR A 66 7.64 -4.50 10.05
N PHE A 67 7.27 -3.39 9.40
CA PHE A 67 6.06 -3.34 8.58
C PHE A 67 6.14 -4.36 7.45
N ARG A 68 5.11 -5.20 7.34
CA ARG A 68 4.99 -6.20 6.28
C ARG A 68 3.58 -6.20 5.71
N ALA A 69 3.50 -6.30 4.40
CA ALA A 69 2.25 -6.46 3.68
C ALA A 69 2.35 -7.77 2.89
N ASP A 70 1.82 -8.84 3.46
CA ASP A 70 1.86 -10.17 2.85
C ASP A 70 0.61 -10.34 1.98
N VAL A 71 0.80 -10.36 0.67
CA VAL A 71 -0.28 -10.53 -0.30
C VAL A 71 -0.58 -12.02 -0.46
N HIS A 72 -1.83 -12.40 -0.22
CA HIS A 72 -2.22 -13.79 -0.45
C HIS A 72 -3.07 -13.98 -1.70
N ASP A 73 -3.57 -12.90 -2.31
CA ASP A 73 -4.24 -12.98 -3.60
C ASP A 73 -4.21 -11.64 -4.31
N LEU A 74 -4.11 -11.69 -5.65
CA LEU A 74 -4.13 -10.52 -6.53
C LEU A 74 -5.10 -10.80 -7.67
N LEU A 75 -5.98 -9.83 -7.94
CA LEU A 75 -6.92 -9.88 -9.06
C LEU A 75 -6.75 -8.61 -9.88
N ALA A 76 -6.90 -8.72 -11.18
CA ALA A 76 -6.80 -7.53 -12.04
C ALA A 76 -7.63 -7.70 -13.31
N ASN A 77 -8.14 -6.57 -13.77
CA ASN A 77 -8.70 -6.45 -15.12
C ASN A 77 -7.96 -5.32 -15.86
N ASP A 78 -8.53 -4.84 -16.95
CA ASP A 78 -7.84 -3.82 -17.77
C ASP A 78 -7.69 -2.48 -17.06
N ASP A 79 -8.51 -2.17 -16.07
CA ASP A 79 -8.55 -0.87 -15.42
C ASP A 79 -8.25 -0.93 -13.91
N HIS A 80 -8.53 -2.06 -13.26
CA HIS A 80 -8.49 -2.14 -11.81
C HIS A 80 -7.72 -3.36 -11.34
N GLY A 81 -7.25 -3.28 -10.09
CA GLY A 81 -6.68 -4.42 -9.40
C GLY A 81 -7.10 -4.45 -7.94
N ILE A 82 -7.04 -5.63 -7.35
CA ILE A 82 -7.35 -5.84 -5.95
C ILE A 82 -6.25 -6.71 -5.34
N GLY A 83 -5.71 -6.24 -4.20
CA GLY A 83 -4.80 -7.04 -3.39
C GLY A 83 -5.46 -7.39 -2.06
N LEU A 84 -5.47 -8.66 -1.72
CA LEU A 84 -5.89 -9.15 -0.41
C LEU A 84 -4.62 -9.35 0.41
N VAL A 85 -4.47 -8.58 1.48
CA VAL A 85 -3.20 -8.40 2.17
C VAL A 85 -3.36 -8.62 3.67
N THR A 86 -2.39 -9.30 4.27
CA THR A 86 -2.25 -9.32 5.73
C THR A 86 -1.12 -8.38 6.11
N VAL A 87 -1.46 -7.35 6.89
CA VAL A 87 -0.50 -6.38 7.38
C VAL A 87 -0.07 -6.76 8.78
N THR A 88 1.24 -6.81 9.01
CA THR A 88 1.83 -7.02 10.33
C THR A 88 2.88 -5.95 10.58
N ALA A 89 2.98 -5.50 11.84
CA ALA A 89 3.96 -4.48 12.23
C ALA A 89 4.11 -4.42 13.74
N ARG A 90 5.17 -3.77 14.19
CA ARG A 90 5.43 -3.54 15.61
C ARG A 90 5.91 -2.11 15.82
N ARG A 91 5.39 -1.45 16.86
CA ARG A 91 5.84 -0.14 17.33
C ARG A 91 6.01 -0.20 18.85
N GLY A 92 7.26 -0.37 19.33
CA GLY A 92 7.48 -0.58 20.75
C GLY A 92 6.72 -1.80 21.26
N ASP A 93 5.80 -1.60 22.20
CA ASP A 93 4.97 -2.66 22.78
C ASP A 93 3.70 -2.94 21.97
N ARG A 94 3.41 -2.13 20.94
CA ARG A 94 2.24 -2.28 20.12
C ARG A 94 2.53 -3.24 18.98
N THR A 95 1.59 -4.14 18.71
CA THR A 95 1.65 -5.05 17.56
C THR A 95 0.40 -4.88 16.73
N LEU A 96 0.54 -5.10 15.42
CA LEU A 96 -0.57 -5.04 14.48
C LEU A 96 -0.60 -6.33 13.66
N THR A 97 -1.78 -6.92 13.55
CA THR A 97 -2.08 -7.97 12.57
C THR A 97 -3.50 -7.71 12.09
N VAL A 98 -3.64 -7.36 10.83
CA VAL A 98 -4.93 -7.01 10.25
C VAL A 98 -4.98 -7.40 8.78
N ASN A 99 -6.17 -7.70 8.28
CA ASN A 99 -6.39 -7.96 6.86
C ASN A 99 -6.91 -6.70 6.20
N ASP A 100 -6.22 -6.28 5.15
CA ASP A 100 -6.61 -5.14 4.34
C ASP A 100 -6.98 -5.57 2.93
N VAL A 101 -7.83 -4.78 2.28
CA VAL A 101 -8.12 -4.88 0.87
C VAL A 101 -7.61 -3.61 0.21
N ASN A 102 -6.70 -3.76 -0.74
CA ASN A 102 -6.18 -2.64 -1.51
C ASN A 102 -6.85 -2.66 -2.88
N VAL A 103 -7.52 -1.55 -3.23
CA VAL A 103 -8.17 -1.40 -4.52
C VAL A 103 -7.36 -0.40 -5.35
N PHE A 104 -6.95 -0.82 -6.54
CA PHE A 104 -6.09 -0.02 -7.42
C PHE A 104 -6.82 0.37 -8.69
N HIS A 105 -6.59 1.59 -9.15
CA HIS A 105 -6.88 2.00 -10.52
C HIS A 105 -5.55 2.07 -11.27
N LEU A 106 -5.47 1.39 -12.41
CA LEU A 106 -4.28 1.35 -13.25
C LEU A 106 -4.53 2.11 -14.55
N ARG A 107 -3.51 2.83 -14.99
CA ARG A 107 -3.54 3.62 -16.21
C ARG A 107 -2.17 3.55 -16.87
N ASP A 108 -2.14 3.10 -18.13
CA ASP A 108 -0.91 3.02 -18.93
C ASP A 108 0.19 2.20 -18.23
N GLY A 109 -0.20 1.09 -17.61
CA GLY A 109 0.74 0.19 -16.93
C GLY A 109 1.29 0.71 -15.61
N LYS A 110 0.63 1.71 -15.02
CA LYS A 110 1.04 2.30 -13.74
C LYS A 110 -0.14 2.41 -12.80
N VAL A 111 0.15 2.38 -11.49
CA VAL A 111 -0.86 2.59 -10.47
C VAL A 111 -1.16 4.09 -10.40
N ALA A 112 -2.40 4.45 -10.70
CA ALA A 112 -2.84 5.85 -10.73
C ALA A 112 -3.61 6.25 -9.48
N GLU A 113 -4.23 5.29 -8.81
CA GLU A 113 -4.97 5.56 -7.58
C GLU A 113 -5.05 4.28 -6.75
N CYS A 114 -5.05 4.44 -5.43
CA CYS A 114 -5.22 3.32 -4.49
C CYS A 114 -6.13 3.73 -3.36
N TRP A 115 -7.06 2.85 -3.04
CA TRP A 115 -7.91 2.92 -1.85
C TRP A 115 -7.61 1.72 -0.97
N ILE A 116 -7.38 1.96 0.31
CA ILE A 116 -7.18 0.89 1.28
C ILE A 116 -8.44 0.77 2.13
N ALA A 117 -8.92 -0.45 2.29
CA ALA A 117 -10.02 -0.76 3.21
C ALA A 117 -9.52 -1.78 4.23
N SER A 118 -9.75 -1.51 5.49
CA SER A 118 -9.35 -2.41 6.58
C SER A 118 -10.53 -3.23 7.06
N THR A 119 -10.27 -4.48 7.42
CA THR A 119 -11.28 -5.31 8.09
C THR A 119 -11.43 -4.93 9.57
N ASP A 120 -10.49 -4.16 10.12
CA ASP A 120 -10.52 -3.70 11.51
C ASP A 120 -9.81 -2.34 11.62
N GLN A 121 -10.47 -1.30 11.15
CA GLN A 121 -9.89 0.05 11.14
C GLN A 121 -9.59 0.57 12.54
N GLN A 122 -10.41 0.21 13.51
CA GLN A 122 -10.23 0.66 14.89
C GLN A 122 -8.91 0.16 15.47
N THR A 123 -8.54 -1.08 15.19
CA THR A 123 -7.26 -1.65 15.60
C THR A 123 -6.08 -0.94 14.93
N GLU A 124 -6.20 -0.64 13.63
CA GLU A 124 -5.17 0.10 12.92
C GLU A 124 -5.00 1.52 13.48
N ASP A 125 -6.11 2.21 13.76
CA ASP A 125 -6.05 3.57 14.31
C ASP A 125 -5.35 3.61 15.66
N LYS A 126 -5.60 2.64 16.52
CA LYS A 126 -4.94 2.52 17.81
C LYS A 126 -3.45 2.24 17.67
N PHE A 127 -3.08 1.41 16.69
CA PHE A 127 -1.68 1.07 16.46
C PHE A 127 -0.86 2.28 16.04
N TRP A 128 -1.38 3.09 15.12
CA TRP A 128 -0.69 4.27 14.58
C TRP A 128 -0.83 5.53 15.44
N ALA A 129 -1.74 5.52 16.41
CA ALA A 129 -2.02 6.67 17.28
C ALA A 129 -0.78 7.18 18.04
#